data_4f70df232c564135b27ff647f9364d15
#
_entry.id   4f70df232c564135b27ff647f9364d15
#
_cell.length_a   1.000
_cell.length_b   1.000
_cell.length_c   1.000
_cell.angle_alpha   90.00
_cell.angle_beta   90.00
_cell.angle_gamma   90.00
#
_symmetry.space_group_name_H-M   'P 1'
#
loop_
_entity.id
_entity.type
_entity.pdbx_description
1 polymer ?
#
loop_
_entity_poly.entity_id
_entity_poly.type
_entity_poly.pdbx_seq_one_letter_code
_entity_poly.pdbx_strand_id
1 'polypeptide(L)'
;VTSRRSVLALPVAALLARPAQADSDVALDALLARHLVAHPDGVTRLRYAAWKASSGDLAALDAWIAEAASRRPSAMSREAAFAFYANLYNALTLKVVLDRYPVRSIRDIRSTGVPLDPKGWFGPWRTRLVVVEGRRMSLDDIEHGTMRPSFRDPRVHYAVNCASIGCPNLWPRAWRAATLERDLDAAASAFVNHARGVTVLPDGRLRVSSIYAWFREDFGGDEAGVVAHLRRHAAPALAARLGERTAIAEDAYDWALNDAGAGT
;
A
#
# COMPACT_ATOMS: atom_id res chain seq x y z
N VAL A 1 37.54 51.64 39.92
CA VAL A 1 36.38 51.77 39.02
C VAL A 1 36.34 50.56 38.08
N THR A 2 35.57 49.61 38.42
CA THR A 2 35.44 48.33 37.65
C THR A 2 34.14 48.41 36.85
N SER A 3 34.27 48.53 35.53
CA SER A 3 33.15 48.51 34.58
C SER A 3 32.65 47.05 34.35
N ARG A 4 31.41 46.75 34.73
CA ARG A 4 30.72 45.50 34.38
C ARG A 4 30.10 45.69 32.98
N ARG A 5 30.60 44.92 32.01
CA ARG A 5 29.95 44.76 30.70
C ARG A 5 28.86 43.72 30.82
N SER A 6 27.60 44.13 30.73
CA SER A 6 26.46 43.24 30.58
C SER A 6 26.41 42.69 29.15
N VAL A 7 26.52 41.37 28.99
CA VAL A 7 26.29 40.68 27.71
C VAL A 7 24.81 40.37 27.63
N LEU A 8 24.11 41.04 26.72
CA LEU A 8 22.74 40.68 26.37
C LEU A 8 22.77 39.45 25.49
N ALA A 9 22.31 38.33 26.03
CA ALA A 9 22.04 37.15 25.25
C ALA A 9 20.67 37.29 24.55
N LEU A 10 20.68 37.34 23.23
CA LEU A 10 19.47 37.27 22.41
C LEU A 10 18.96 35.83 22.39
N PRO A 11 17.65 35.55 22.59
CA PRO A 11 17.13 34.22 22.43
C PRO A 11 17.13 33.87 20.95
N VAL A 12 17.87 32.82 20.58
CA VAL A 12 17.73 32.13 19.28
C VAL A 12 16.39 31.42 19.29
N ALA A 13 15.40 32.00 18.62
CA ALA A 13 14.15 31.31 18.33
C ALA A 13 14.49 30.15 17.37
N ALA A 14 14.54 28.94 17.89
CA ALA A 14 14.57 27.73 17.07
C ALA A 14 13.25 27.67 16.29
N LEU A 15 13.26 28.12 15.03
CA LEU A 15 12.22 27.74 14.07
C LEU A 15 12.28 26.19 13.97
N LEU A 16 11.33 25.53 14.62
CA LEU A 16 11.06 24.11 14.36
C LEU A 16 10.57 24.00 12.92
N ALA A 17 11.49 23.77 12.00
CA ALA A 17 11.13 23.39 10.62
C ALA A 17 10.23 22.17 10.71
N ARG A 18 8.98 22.31 10.29
CA ARG A 18 8.09 21.16 10.10
C ARG A 18 8.83 20.18 9.20
N PRO A 19 8.91 18.90 9.56
CA PRO A 19 9.61 17.95 8.70
C PRO A 19 8.89 17.92 7.33
N ALA A 20 9.61 18.08 6.25
CA ALA A 20 9.12 18.08 4.86
C ALA A 20 8.20 16.85 4.55
N GLN A 21 8.41 15.75 5.26
CA GLN A 21 7.58 14.55 5.21
C GLN A 21 6.12 14.79 5.65
N ALA A 22 5.89 15.60 6.68
CA ALA A 22 4.52 15.85 7.15
C ALA A 22 3.69 16.64 6.14
N ASP A 23 4.31 17.57 5.44
CA ASP A 23 3.63 18.37 4.41
C ASP A 23 3.37 17.54 3.14
N SER A 24 4.28 16.66 2.78
CA SER A 24 4.11 15.73 1.66
C SER A 24 3.03 14.68 1.93
N ASP A 25 2.97 14.10 3.12
CA ASP A 25 1.91 13.15 3.50
C ASP A 25 0.52 13.81 3.43
N VAL A 26 0.41 15.11 3.77
CA VAL A 26 -0.84 15.89 3.63
C VAL A 26 -1.25 16.04 2.16
N ALA A 27 -0.29 16.21 1.26
CA ALA A 27 -0.58 16.32 -0.18
C ALA A 27 -1.12 14.98 -0.74
N LEU A 28 -0.54 13.86 -0.34
CA LEU A 28 -1.05 12.54 -0.73
C LEU A 28 -2.45 12.27 -0.14
N ASP A 29 -2.68 12.64 1.12
CA ASP A 29 -3.99 12.52 1.75
C ASP A 29 -5.05 13.33 1.00
N ALA A 30 -4.73 14.53 0.56
CA ALA A 30 -5.64 15.37 -0.20
C ALA A 30 -6.02 14.76 -1.56
N LEU A 31 -5.07 14.09 -2.23
CA LEU A 31 -5.33 13.35 -3.48
C LEU A 31 -6.23 12.14 -3.21
N LEU A 32 -5.91 11.34 -2.20
CA LEU A 32 -6.73 10.18 -1.83
C LEU A 32 -8.13 10.59 -1.42
N ALA A 33 -8.30 11.63 -0.61
CA ALA A 33 -9.61 12.13 -0.18
C ALA A 33 -10.50 12.59 -1.35
N ARG A 34 -9.93 13.11 -2.44
CA ARG A 34 -10.68 13.52 -3.63
C ARG A 34 -11.12 12.35 -4.50
N HIS A 35 -10.28 11.32 -4.60
CA HIS A 35 -10.45 10.29 -5.62
C HIS A 35 -10.81 8.92 -5.09
N LEU A 36 -10.59 8.63 -3.79
CA LEU A 36 -10.98 7.36 -3.18
C LEU A 36 -12.45 7.40 -2.78
N VAL A 37 -13.19 6.34 -3.09
CA VAL A 37 -14.62 6.22 -2.82
C VAL A 37 -14.91 4.94 -2.07
N ALA A 38 -15.64 5.05 -0.96
CA ALA A 38 -16.25 3.90 -0.32
C ALA A 38 -17.40 3.37 -1.19
N HIS A 39 -17.49 2.05 -1.33
CA HIS A 39 -18.57 1.41 -2.07
C HIS A 39 -19.37 0.48 -1.12
N PRO A 40 -20.69 0.26 -1.36
CA PRO A 40 -21.54 -0.54 -0.47
C PRO A 40 -21.07 -1.98 -0.24
N ASP A 41 -20.30 -2.55 -1.18
CA ASP A 41 -19.71 -3.88 -1.03
C ASP A 41 -18.47 -3.91 -0.12
N GLY A 42 -18.09 -2.78 0.50
CA GLY A 42 -16.92 -2.69 1.39
C GLY A 42 -15.58 -2.55 0.66
N VAL A 43 -15.56 -2.54 -0.67
CA VAL A 43 -14.34 -2.35 -1.47
C VAL A 43 -14.17 -0.88 -1.82
N THR A 44 -13.04 -0.27 -1.45
CA THR A 44 -12.74 1.09 -1.90
C THR A 44 -12.38 1.11 -3.38
N ARG A 45 -12.91 2.10 -4.09
CA ARG A 45 -12.68 2.32 -5.52
C ARG A 45 -12.08 3.70 -5.76
N LEU A 46 -11.50 3.88 -6.93
CA LEU A 46 -10.88 5.14 -7.35
C LEU A 46 -11.62 5.74 -8.54
N ARG A 47 -11.82 7.05 -8.52
CA ARG A 47 -12.37 7.82 -9.63
C ARG A 47 -11.31 8.09 -10.69
N TYR A 48 -10.80 7.03 -11.32
CA TYR A 48 -9.69 7.15 -12.28
C TYR A 48 -9.99 8.10 -13.42
N ALA A 49 -11.19 8.08 -13.99
CA ALA A 49 -11.60 8.99 -15.07
C ALA A 49 -11.53 10.47 -14.62
N ALA A 50 -12.07 10.78 -13.44
CA ALA A 50 -12.02 12.12 -12.88
C ALA A 50 -10.58 12.56 -12.54
N TRP A 51 -9.78 11.67 -11.98
CA TRP A 51 -8.37 11.95 -11.68
C TRP A 51 -7.59 12.20 -12.96
N LYS A 52 -7.78 11.35 -13.98
CA LYS A 52 -7.13 11.49 -15.30
C LYS A 52 -7.49 12.82 -15.98
N ALA A 53 -8.69 13.32 -15.78
CA ALA A 53 -9.14 14.61 -16.32
C ALA A 53 -8.59 15.83 -15.56
N SER A 54 -8.08 15.64 -14.33
CA SER A 54 -7.52 16.73 -13.50
C SER A 54 -6.01 16.85 -13.72
N SER A 55 -5.58 17.76 -14.57
CA SER A 55 -4.15 18.03 -14.79
C SER A 55 -3.44 18.48 -13.52
N GLY A 56 -4.13 19.23 -12.64
CA GLY A 56 -3.58 19.66 -11.35
C GLY A 56 -3.33 18.48 -10.41
N ASP A 57 -4.25 17.50 -10.32
CA ASP A 57 -4.07 16.33 -9.46
C ASP A 57 -3.05 15.33 -10.01
N LEU A 58 -2.92 15.24 -11.35
CA LEU A 58 -1.83 14.48 -11.97
C LEU A 58 -0.47 15.11 -11.65
N ALA A 59 -0.35 16.43 -11.81
CA ALA A 59 0.87 17.16 -11.46
C ALA A 59 1.21 17.06 -9.96
N ALA A 60 0.20 17.09 -9.09
CA ALA A 60 0.40 16.91 -7.65
C ALA A 60 0.90 15.51 -7.28
N LEU A 61 0.40 14.46 -7.95
CA LEU A 61 0.90 13.10 -7.78
C LEU A 61 2.35 12.96 -8.25
N ASP A 62 2.68 13.53 -9.43
CA ASP A 62 4.04 13.52 -9.96
C ASP A 62 5.01 14.28 -9.04
N ALA A 63 4.59 15.43 -8.51
CA ALA A 63 5.38 16.21 -7.54
C ALA A 63 5.61 15.43 -6.24
N TRP A 64 4.58 14.75 -5.74
CA TRP A 64 4.70 13.89 -4.56
C TRP A 64 5.71 12.75 -4.79
N ILE A 65 5.63 12.05 -5.92
CA ILE A 65 6.56 10.97 -6.27
C ILE A 65 7.99 11.50 -6.38
N ALA A 66 8.20 12.66 -7.02
CA ALA A 66 9.51 13.26 -7.18
C ALA A 66 10.11 13.68 -5.81
N GLU A 67 9.30 14.25 -4.93
CA GLU A 67 9.74 14.60 -3.56
C GLU A 67 10.07 13.33 -2.76
N ALA A 68 9.19 12.30 -2.79
CA ALA A 68 9.45 11.03 -2.14
C ALA A 68 10.75 10.38 -2.64
N ALA A 69 11.03 10.43 -3.95
CA ALA A 69 12.26 9.92 -4.54
C ALA A 69 13.54 10.62 -4.03
N SER A 70 13.44 11.84 -3.55
CA SER A 70 14.56 12.60 -2.98
C SER A 70 14.88 12.22 -1.53
N ARG A 71 14.00 11.48 -0.87
CA ARG A 71 14.18 11.08 0.54
C ARG A 71 15.22 9.98 0.71
N ARG A 72 15.65 9.82 1.97
CA ARG A 72 16.65 8.82 2.35
C ARG A 72 16.04 7.79 3.32
N PRO A 73 15.31 6.77 2.83
CA PRO A 73 14.71 5.75 3.67
C PRO A 73 15.73 4.96 4.50
N SER A 74 16.99 4.87 4.05
CA SER A 74 18.08 4.24 4.82
C SER A 74 18.41 4.96 6.15
N ALA A 75 18.03 6.24 6.27
CA ALA A 75 18.22 7.04 7.49
C ALA A 75 16.96 7.17 8.35
N MET A 76 15.86 6.51 7.97
CA MET A 76 14.58 6.57 8.70
C MET A 76 14.51 5.49 9.79
N SER A 77 13.61 5.68 10.78
CA SER A 77 13.22 4.57 11.65
C SER A 77 12.56 3.47 10.84
N ARG A 78 12.47 2.26 11.41
CA ARG A 78 11.83 1.09 10.78
C ARG A 78 10.40 1.41 10.34
N GLU A 79 9.60 2.02 11.20
CA GLU A 79 8.21 2.38 10.96
C GLU A 79 8.08 3.47 9.89
N ALA A 80 8.98 4.46 9.92
CA ALA A 80 9.00 5.53 8.91
C ALA A 80 9.42 4.99 7.53
N ALA A 81 10.39 4.08 7.47
CA ALA A 81 10.81 3.43 6.24
C ALA A 81 9.70 2.53 5.67
N PHE A 82 8.99 1.77 6.53
CA PHE A 82 7.84 0.99 6.10
C PHE A 82 6.76 1.88 5.47
N ALA A 83 6.34 2.93 6.21
CA ALA A 83 5.35 3.90 5.74
C ALA A 83 5.76 4.55 4.41
N PHE A 84 7.02 4.94 4.30
CA PHE A 84 7.60 5.51 3.08
C PHE A 84 7.44 4.56 1.88
N TYR A 85 7.89 3.31 2.01
CA TYR A 85 7.83 2.37 0.89
C TYR A 85 6.39 1.98 0.53
N ALA A 86 5.51 1.83 1.50
CA ALA A 86 4.09 1.55 1.24
C ALA A 86 3.41 2.72 0.48
N ASN A 87 3.66 3.95 0.89
CA ASN A 87 3.15 5.14 0.21
C ASN A 87 3.72 5.28 -1.20
N LEU A 88 5.02 5.05 -1.36
CA LEU A 88 5.68 5.11 -2.67
C LEU A 88 5.14 4.05 -3.62
N TYR A 89 4.99 2.80 -3.17
CA TYR A 89 4.38 1.73 -3.95
C TYR A 89 2.98 2.11 -4.43
N ASN A 90 2.13 2.58 -3.52
CA ASN A 90 0.76 2.95 -3.82
C ASN A 90 0.68 4.13 -4.80
N ALA A 91 1.48 5.18 -4.59
CA ALA A 91 1.54 6.33 -5.50
C ALA A 91 2.02 5.94 -6.91
N LEU A 92 3.06 5.09 -7.00
CA LEU A 92 3.55 4.57 -8.28
C LEU A 92 2.51 3.67 -8.97
N THR A 93 1.80 2.84 -8.23
CA THR A 93 0.69 2.02 -8.78
C THR A 93 -0.41 2.90 -9.35
N LEU A 94 -0.83 3.95 -8.61
CA LEU A 94 -1.80 4.94 -9.09
C LEU A 94 -1.30 5.62 -10.38
N LYS A 95 -0.05 6.07 -10.40
CA LYS A 95 0.57 6.71 -11.57
C LYS A 95 0.56 5.80 -12.78
N VAL A 96 0.97 4.53 -12.62
CA VAL A 96 1.01 3.54 -13.70
C VAL A 96 -0.38 3.32 -14.30
N VAL A 97 -1.42 3.22 -13.47
CA VAL A 97 -2.80 3.06 -13.95
C VAL A 97 -3.28 4.35 -14.64
N LEU A 98 -3.10 5.52 -14.02
CA LEU A 98 -3.52 6.81 -14.56
C LEU A 98 -2.87 7.12 -15.92
N ASP A 99 -1.60 6.76 -16.10
CA ASP A 99 -0.89 6.97 -17.37
C ASP A 99 -1.51 6.16 -18.53
N ARG A 100 -2.08 5.00 -18.23
CA ARG A 100 -2.63 4.06 -19.22
C ARG A 100 -4.16 4.00 -19.25
N TYR A 101 -4.82 4.69 -18.31
CA TYR A 101 -6.28 4.71 -18.22
C TYR A 101 -6.93 5.25 -19.53
N PRO A 102 -8.01 4.62 -20.04
CA PRO A 102 -8.76 3.52 -19.43
C PRO A 102 -8.16 2.13 -19.66
N VAL A 103 -8.16 1.30 -18.61
CA VAL A 103 -7.78 -0.13 -18.65
C VAL A 103 -8.77 -0.92 -17.80
N ARG A 104 -8.99 -2.21 -18.10
CA ARG A 104 -9.88 -3.06 -17.32
C ARG A 104 -9.18 -3.71 -16.13
N SER A 105 -7.87 -3.83 -16.21
CA SER A 105 -7.01 -4.42 -15.19
C SER A 105 -5.62 -3.81 -15.25
N ILE A 106 -4.91 -3.72 -14.14
CA ILE A 106 -3.49 -3.37 -14.13
C ILE A 106 -2.66 -4.38 -14.94
N ARG A 107 -3.12 -5.62 -15.07
CA ARG A 107 -2.48 -6.66 -15.89
C ARG A 107 -2.51 -6.38 -17.38
N ASP A 108 -3.40 -5.51 -17.86
CA ASP A 108 -3.45 -5.08 -19.26
C ASP A 108 -2.30 -4.11 -19.60
N ILE A 109 -1.64 -3.56 -18.58
CA ILE A 109 -0.51 -2.65 -18.71
C ILE A 109 0.77 -3.49 -18.83
N ARG A 110 1.38 -3.47 -20.00
CA ARG A 110 2.60 -4.26 -20.27
C ARG A 110 3.81 -3.64 -19.61
N SER A 111 4.71 -4.47 -19.12
CA SER A 111 6.05 -4.05 -18.70
C SER A 111 6.82 -3.44 -19.87
N THR A 112 7.57 -2.36 -19.61
CA THR A 112 8.46 -1.75 -20.58
C THR A 112 9.91 -1.90 -20.13
N GLY A 113 10.82 -2.21 -21.07
CA GLY A 113 12.25 -2.27 -20.78
C GLY A 113 12.69 -3.48 -19.95
N VAL A 114 11.91 -4.56 -19.91
CA VAL A 114 12.26 -5.81 -19.22
C VAL A 114 12.72 -6.85 -20.25
N PRO A 115 14.04 -7.15 -20.34
CA PRO A 115 14.62 -8.00 -21.41
C PRO A 115 14.05 -9.42 -21.45
N LEU A 116 13.60 -9.97 -20.32
CA LEU A 116 13.08 -11.33 -20.18
C LEU A 116 11.54 -11.42 -20.18
N ASP A 117 10.86 -10.31 -20.45
CA ASP A 117 9.40 -10.26 -20.59
C ASP A 117 8.99 -9.63 -21.93
N PRO A 118 9.34 -10.25 -23.09
CA PRO A 118 9.05 -9.69 -24.39
C PRO A 118 7.55 -9.60 -24.70
N LYS A 119 6.72 -10.33 -23.95
CA LYS A 119 5.25 -10.31 -24.11
C LYS A 119 4.54 -9.44 -23.05
N GLY A 120 5.29 -8.86 -22.09
CA GLY A 120 4.75 -8.03 -21.02
C GLY A 120 3.78 -8.77 -20.09
N TRP A 121 3.93 -10.09 -19.93
CA TRP A 121 2.99 -10.94 -19.17
C TRP A 121 2.96 -10.65 -17.68
N PHE A 122 4.04 -10.03 -17.17
CA PHE A 122 4.16 -9.71 -15.74
C PHE A 122 3.52 -8.38 -15.36
N GLY A 123 2.69 -7.78 -16.24
CA GLY A 123 2.11 -6.47 -15.98
C GLY A 123 3.19 -5.39 -15.78
N PRO A 124 2.91 -4.27 -15.15
CA PRO A 124 3.88 -3.16 -15.00
C PRO A 124 4.86 -3.35 -13.84
N TRP A 125 4.72 -4.42 -13.02
CA TRP A 125 5.43 -4.56 -11.75
C TRP A 125 6.95 -4.51 -11.85
N ARG A 126 7.54 -4.96 -12.97
CA ARG A 126 8.99 -4.97 -13.22
C ARG A 126 9.51 -3.73 -13.95
N THR A 127 8.63 -2.84 -14.39
CA THR A 127 9.03 -1.57 -15.00
C THR A 127 9.74 -0.69 -13.97
N ARG A 128 10.92 -0.15 -14.32
CA ARG A 128 11.65 0.78 -13.45
C ARG A 128 10.96 2.14 -13.45
N LEU A 129 10.39 2.53 -12.33
CA LEU A 129 9.51 3.68 -12.22
C LEU A 129 10.14 4.86 -11.49
N VAL A 130 11.09 4.62 -10.59
CA VAL A 130 11.63 5.63 -9.68
C VAL A 130 13.09 5.33 -9.33
N VAL A 131 13.83 6.37 -8.95
CA VAL A 131 15.18 6.23 -8.36
C VAL A 131 15.13 6.70 -6.92
N VAL A 132 15.48 5.83 -5.97
CA VAL A 132 15.58 6.14 -4.54
C VAL A 132 16.99 5.82 -4.08
N GLU A 133 17.70 6.78 -3.49
CA GLU A 133 19.10 6.63 -3.04
C GLU A 133 20.02 6.02 -4.13
N GLY A 134 19.87 6.48 -5.38
CA GLY A 134 20.64 6.00 -6.53
C GLY A 134 20.21 4.66 -7.12
N ARG A 135 19.29 3.95 -6.48
CA ARG A 135 18.77 2.65 -6.94
C ARG A 135 17.51 2.84 -7.78
N ARG A 136 17.53 2.35 -9.02
CA ARG A 136 16.32 2.27 -9.86
C ARG A 136 15.40 1.18 -9.34
N MET A 137 14.15 1.51 -9.05
CA MET A 137 13.18 0.59 -8.46
C MET A 137 11.91 0.47 -9.30
N SER A 138 11.40 -0.74 -9.36
CA SER A 138 10.07 -1.11 -9.84
C SER A 138 9.15 -1.37 -8.64
N LEU A 139 7.87 -1.65 -8.88
CA LEU A 139 6.95 -2.11 -7.83
C LEU A 139 7.45 -3.40 -7.19
N ASP A 140 7.91 -4.38 -7.99
CA ASP A 140 8.52 -5.62 -7.50
C ASP A 140 9.74 -5.36 -6.60
N ASP A 141 10.62 -4.41 -6.95
CA ASP A 141 11.78 -4.08 -6.13
C ASP A 141 11.38 -3.46 -4.79
N ILE A 142 10.31 -2.68 -4.77
CA ILE A 142 9.81 -2.07 -3.53
C ILE A 142 9.20 -3.15 -2.64
N GLU A 143 8.25 -3.92 -3.14
CA GLU A 143 7.53 -4.93 -2.34
C GLU A 143 8.41 -6.14 -2.05
N HIS A 144 8.85 -6.86 -3.08
CA HIS A 144 9.52 -8.15 -2.93
C HIS A 144 11.02 -8.01 -2.68
N GLY A 145 11.64 -6.97 -3.24
CA GLY A 145 13.07 -6.72 -3.06
C GLY A 145 13.43 -5.91 -1.82
N THR A 146 12.47 -5.21 -1.21
CA THR A 146 12.74 -4.32 -0.07
C THR A 146 11.78 -4.58 1.09
N MET A 147 10.47 -4.38 0.93
CA MET A 147 9.55 -4.42 2.08
C MET A 147 9.48 -5.80 2.73
N ARG A 148 9.21 -6.85 1.96
CA ARG A 148 9.08 -8.22 2.50
C ARG A 148 10.34 -8.69 3.23
N PRO A 149 11.55 -8.64 2.66
CA PRO A 149 12.75 -9.12 3.34
C PRO A 149 13.19 -8.24 4.52
N SER A 150 12.99 -6.91 4.43
CA SER A 150 13.47 -5.98 5.47
C SER A 150 12.56 -5.93 6.69
N PHE A 151 11.24 -5.98 6.47
CA PHE A 151 10.28 -5.85 7.57
C PHE A 151 9.79 -7.20 8.09
N ARG A 152 9.73 -8.24 7.27
CA ARG A 152 9.25 -9.60 7.65
C ARG A 152 7.91 -9.54 8.39
N ASP A 153 7.04 -8.66 7.92
CA ASP A 153 5.71 -8.42 8.48
C ASP A 153 4.67 -8.78 7.41
N PRO A 154 3.82 -9.79 7.64
CA PRO A 154 2.81 -10.18 6.66
C PRO A 154 1.81 -9.07 6.36
N ARG A 155 1.70 -8.04 7.22
CA ARG A 155 0.80 -6.91 7.00
C ARG A 155 1.25 -6.00 5.87
N VAL A 156 2.46 -6.20 5.31
CA VAL A 156 2.87 -5.53 4.06
C VAL A 156 1.84 -5.75 2.96
N HIS A 157 1.26 -6.95 2.88
CA HIS A 157 0.26 -7.30 1.88
C HIS A 157 -1.09 -6.57 2.04
N TYR A 158 -1.34 -5.93 3.19
CA TYR A 158 -2.50 -5.06 3.42
C TYR A 158 -2.17 -3.57 3.26
N ALA A 159 -0.88 -3.23 3.25
CA ALA A 159 -0.42 -1.85 3.09
C ALA A 159 -0.27 -1.43 1.63
N VAL A 160 0.04 -2.37 0.74
CA VAL A 160 0.24 -2.14 -0.69
C VAL A 160 -1.00 -2.54 -1.49
N ASN A 161 -1.35 -1.73 -2.49
CA ASN A 161 -2.53 -1.95 -3.34
C ASN A 161 -2.13 -1.99 -4.80
N CYS A 162 -2.45 -3.08 -5.48
CA CYS A 162 -2.15 -3.29 -6.89
C CYS A 162 -3.30 -2.85 -7.83
N ALA A 163 -4.15 -1.94 -7.41
CA ALA A 163 -5.25 -1.36 -8.18
C ALA A 163 -6.32 -2.38 -8.64
N SER A 164 -6.49 -3.52 -7.97
CA SER A 164 -7.51 -4.51 -8.32
C SER A 164 -8.58 -4.67 -7.23
N ILE A 165 -9.75 -5.15 -7.61
CA ILE A 165 -10.86 -5.45 -6.70
C ILE A 165 -10.45 -6.50 -5.66
N GLY A 166 -9.62 -7.48 -6.05
CA GLY A 166 -9.12 -8.52 -5.14
C GLY A 166 -8.10 -8.04 -4.12
N CYS A 167 -7.51 -6.85 -4.28
CA CYS A 167 -6.56 -6.29 -3.31
C CYS A 167 -7.23 -5.90 -1.99
N PRO A 168 -6.49 -5.88 -0.87
CA PRO A 168 -6.85 -5.07 0.28
C PRO A 168 -7.16 -3.62 -0.13
N ASN A 169 -8.03 -2.97 0.60
CA ASN A 169 -8.40 -1.59 0.30
C ASN A 169 -7.17 -0.67 0.30
N LEU A 170 -7.07 0.20 -0.69
CA LEU A 170 -6.12 1.31 -0.58
C LEU A 170 -6.47 2.13 0.68
N TRP A 171 -5.46 2.31 1.55
CA TRP A 171 -5.68 3.03 2.80
C TRP A 171 -6.08 4.48 2.52
N PRO A 172 -7.06 5.06 3.25
CA PRO A 172 -7.67 6.35 2.87
C PRO A 172 -6.76 7.57 3.11
N ARG A 173 -5.57 7.36 3.62
CA ARG A 173 -4.54 8.37 3.85
C ARG A 173 -3.15 7.77 3.71
N ALA A 174 -2.13 8.60 3.66
CA ALA A 174 -0.75 8.15 3.71
C ALA A 174 -0.48 7.35 5.01
N TRP A 175 0.26 6.26 4.90
CA TRP A 175 0.81 5.54 6.05
C TRP A 175 1.78 6.46 6.80
N ARG A 176 1.75 6.42 8.13
CA ARG A 176 2.60 7.24 9.00
C ARG A 176 3.22 6.40 10.10
N ALA A 177 4.49 6.66 10.41
CA ALA A 177 5.21 5.96 11.48
C ALA A 177 4.45 5.97 12.81
N ALA A 178 3.93 7.13 13.20
CA ALA A 178 3.24 7.32 14.48
C ALA A 178 1.95 6.48 14.66
N THR A 179 1.36 6.00 13.58
CA THR A 179 0.08 5.26 13.60
C THR A 179 0.18 3.91 12.91
N LEU A 180 1.38 3.51 12.47
CA LEU A 180 1.61 2.39 11.56
C LEU A 180 1.02 1.09 12.10
N GLU A 181 1.35 0.70 13.31
CA GLU A 181 0.90 -0.56 13.91
C GLU A 181 -0.63 -0.66 13.96
N ARG A 182 -1.25 0.38 14.51
CA ARG A 182 -2.71 0.46 14.58
C ARG A 182 -3.37 0.39 13.21
N ASP A 183 -2.83 1.13 12.24
CA ASP A 183 -3.42 1.26 10.91
C ASP A 183 -3.21 -0.03 10.09
N LEU A 184 -2.08 -0.72 10.26
CA LEU A 184 -1.82 -2.04 9.66
C LEU A 184 -2.77 -3.11 10.22
N ASP A 185 -2.99 -3.14 11.54
CA ASP A 185 -3.93 -4.07 12.15
C ASP A 185 -5.36 -3.81 11.71
N ALA A 186 -5.75 -2.55 11.57
CA ALA A 186 -7.06 -2.17 11.05
C ALA A 186 -7.23 -2.60 9.58
N ALA A 187 -6.22 -2.41 8.73
CA ALA A 187 -6.25 -2.84 7.33
C ALA A 187 -6.31 -4.37 7.21
N ALA A 188 -5.52 -5.10 8.02
CA ALA A 188 -5.54 -6.55 8.08
C ALA A 188 -6.91 -7.08 8.52
N SER A 189 -7.46 -6.50 9.59
CA SER A 189 -8.79 -6.87 10.10
C SER A 189 -9.88 -6.58 9.06
N ALA A 190 -9.85 -5.42 8.41
CA ALA A 190 -10.82 -5.07 7.37
C ALA A 190 -10.80 -6.07 6.20
N PHE A 191 -9.62 -6.53 5.78
CA PHE A 191 -9.50 -7.48 4.68
C PHE A 191 -9.86 -8.91 5.08
N VAL A 192 -9.37 -9.40 6.21
CA VAL A 192 -9.64 -10.76 6.71
C VAL A 192 -11.15 -10.96 6.93
N ASN A 193 -11.87 -9.96 7.41
CA ASN A 193 -13.31 -10.08 7.68
C ASN A 193 -14.19 -9.75 6.45
N HIS A 194 -13.60 -9.46 5.31
CA HIS A 194 -14.32 -9.27 4.05
C HIS A 194 -14.34 -10.57 3.24
N ALA A 195 -15.45 -10.84 2.53
CA ALA A 195 -15.64 -12.08 1.75
C ALA A 195 -14.53 -12.36 0.71
N ARG A 196 -13.88 -11.31 0.17
CA ARG A 196 -12.73 -11.47 -0.74
C ARG A 196 -11.43 -11.87 -0.03
N GLY A 197 -11.32 -11.61 1.27
CA GLY A 197 -10.22 -12.08 2.11
C GLY A 197 -10.44 -13.49 2.59
N VAL A 198 -11.60 -13.74 3.24
CA VAL A 198 -11.96 -15.04 3.78
C VAL A 198 -13.47 -15.27 3.65
N THR A 199 -13.84 -16.40 3.08
CA THR A 199 -15.22 -16.94 3.09
C THR A 199 -15.20 -18.33 3.68
N VAL A 200 -16.06 -18.58 4.69
CA VAL A 200 -16.25 -19.93 5.23
C VAL A 200 -17.32 -20.62 4.40
N LEU A 201 -16.94 -21.71 3.74
CA LEU A 201 -17.79 -22.53 2.89
C LEU A 201 -18.83 -23.33 3.70
N PRO A 202 -19.89 -23.88 3.05
CA PRO A 202 -20.91 -24.67 3.75
C PRO A 202 -20.37 -25.91 4.48
N ASP A 203 -19.26 -26.49 3.99
CA ASP A 203 -18.58 -27.63 4.60
C ASP A 203 -17.59 -27.25 5.72
N GLY A 204 -17.51 -25.97 6.06
CA GLY A 204 -16.62 -25.43 7.09
C GLY A 204 -15.20 -25.13 6.64
N ARG A 205 -14.81 -25.50 5.41
CA ARG A 205 -13.52 -25.13 4.84
C ARG A 205 -13.53 -23.66 4.40
N LEU A 206 -12.34 -23.12 4.06
CA LEU A 206 -12.19 -21.73 3.66
C LEU A 206 -11.98 -21.62 2.14
N ARG A 207 -12.61 -20.61 1.56
CA ARG A 207 -12.09 -19.92 0.38
C ARG A 207 -11.39 -18.66 0.85
N VAL A 208 -10.12 -18.50 0.45
CA VAL A 208 -9.29 -17.37 0.85
C VAL A 208 -8.86 -16.54 -0.36
N SER A 209 -8.35 -15.33 -0.12
CA SER A 209 -7.67 -14.57 -1.17
C SER A 209 -6.42 -15.32 -1.65
N SER A 210 -6.16 -15.31 -2.97
CA SER A 210 -4.92 -15.87 -3.54
C SER A 210 -3.64 -15.22 -2.99
N ILE A 211 -3.72 -14.06 -2.35
CA ILE A 211 -2.59 -13.44 -1.64
C ILE A 211 -1.99 -14.42 -0.61
N TYR A 212 -2.82 -15.17 0.12
CA TYR A 212 -2.36 -16.14 1.12
C TYR A 212 -1.71 -17.37 0.48
N ALA A 213 -2.07 -17.71 -0.75
CA ALA A 213 -1.44 -18.79 -1.50
C ALA A 213 -0.12 -18.34 -2.14
N TRP A 214 -0.11 -17.16 -2.78
CA TRP A 214 1.08 -16.62 -3.45
C TRP A 214 2.22 -16.28 -2.48
N PHE A 215 1.88 -15.80 -1.30
CA PHE A 215 2.83 -15.33 -0.29
C PHE A 215 2.79 -16.15 1.00
N ARG A 216 2.47 -17.44 0.88
CA ARG A 216 2.29 -18.37 2.01
C ARG A 216 3.44 -18.30 3.03
N GLU A 217 4.68 -18.13 2.55
CA GLU A 217 5.84 -18.03 3.41
C GLU A 217 5.78 -16.85 4.40
N ASP A 218 5.19 -15.72 3.99
CA ASP A 218 5.03 -14.56 4.85
C ASP A 218 3.96 -14.79 5.92
N PHE A 219 3.03 -15.71 5.69
CA PHE A 219 1.92 -16.04 6.58
C PHE A 219 2.17 -17.31 7.42
N GLY A 220 3.42 -17.70 7.61
CA GLY A 220 3.80 -18.81 8.47
C GLY A 220 4.29 -20.07 7.74
N GLY A 221 4.34 -20.03 6.39
CA GLY A 221 4.97 -21.07 5.57
C GLY A 221 4.05 -22.22 5.13
N ASP A 222 3.00 -22.51 5.89
CA ASP A 222 2.04 -23.56 5.61
C ASP A 222 0.58 -23.10 5.81
N GLU A 223 -0.35 -24.00 5.61
CA GLU A 223 -1.78 -23.74 5.76
C GLU A 223 -2.16 -23.39 7.20
N ALA A 224 -1.56 -24.07 8.17
CA ALA A 224 -1.80 -23.82 9.60
C ALA A 224 -1.32 -22.40 9.99
N GLY A 225 -0.17 -21.96 9.45
CA GLY A 225 0.34 -20.60 9.63
C GLY A 225 -0.61 -19.56 9.05
N VAL A 226 -1.13 -19.78 7.83
CA VAL A 226 -2.15 -18.89 7.24
C VAL A 226 -3.38 -18.82 8.14
N VAL A 227 -3.94 -19.95 8.56
CA VAL A 227 -5.13 -19.98 9.46
C VAL A 227 -4.85 -19.27 10.78
N ALA A 228 -3.67 -19.46 11.37
CA ALA A 228 -3.27 -18.75 12.59
C ALA A 228 -3.20 -17.23 12.38
N HIS A 229 -2.67 -16.78 11.22
CA HIS A 229 -2.67 -15.37 10.85
C HIS A 229 -4.10 -14.82 10.68
N LEU A 230 -4.97 -15.55 9.98
CA LEU A 230 -6.38 -15.15 9.80
C LEU A 230 -7.09 -15.00 11.14
N ARG A 231 -6.91 -15.96 12.06
CA ARG A 231 -7.53 -15.92 13.42
C ARG A 231 -7.10 -14.68 14.20
N ARG A 232 -5.86 -14.23 14.04
CA ARG A 232 -5.35 -13.03 14.75
C ARG A 232 -6.11 -11.77 14.40
N HIS A 233 -6.58 -11.65 13.15
CA HIS A 233 -7.26 -10.46 12.63
C HIS A 233 -8.76 -10.66 12.42
N ALA A 234 -9.28 -11.86 12.69
CA ALA A 234 -10.69 -12.19 12.56
C ALA A 234 -11.54 -11.50 13.64
N ALA A 235 -12.68 -10.93 13.24
CA ALA A 235 -13.72 -10.50 14.17
C ALA A 235 -14.32 -11.72 14.89
N PRO A 236 -14.96 -11.55 16.06
CA PRO A 236 -15.44 -12.66 16.88
C PRO A 236 -16.30 -13.69 16.12
N ALA A 237 -17.16 -13.23 15.21
CA ALA A 237 -18.03 -14.11 14.42
C ALA A 237 -17.25 -15.01 13.45
N LEU A 238 -16.20 -14.48 12.81
CA LEU A 238 -15.32 -15.26 11.95
C LEU A 238 -14.38 -16.14 12.80
N ALA A 239 -13.78 -15.58 13.85
CA ALA A 239 -12.86 -16.29 14.75
C ALA A 239 -13.49 -17.55 15.36
N ALA A 240 -14.77 -17.50 15.72
CA ALA A 240 -15.52 -18.67 16.24
C ALA A 240 -15.65 -19.80 15.22
N ARG A 241 -15.50 -19.52 13.93
CA ARG A 241 -15.57 -20.50 12.83
C ARG A 241 -14.19 -21.00 12.40
N LEU A 242 -13.11 -20.36 12.84
CA LEU A 242 -11.73 -20.70 12.50
C LEU A 242 -11.12 -21.59 13.60
N GLY A 243 -11.34 -22.89 13.54
CA GLY A 243 -10.70 -23.87 14.42
C GLY A 243 -9.23 -24.14 14.02
N GLU A 244 -8.48 -24.85 14.88
CA GLU A 244 -7.08 -25.23 14.59
C GLU A 244 -6.93 -26.14 13.38
N ARG A 245 -7.97 -26.92 13.06
CA ARG A 245 -8.02 -27.87 11.93
C ARG A 245 -8.81 -27.32 10.76
N THR A 246 -9.04 -26.02 10.69
CA THR A 246 -9.74 -25.41 9.55
C THR A 246 -8.85 -25.53 8.31
N ALA A 247 -9.38 -26.17 7.26
CA ALA A 247 -8.66 -26.36 6.00
C ALA A 247 -9.02 -25.29 4.98
N ILE A 248 -8.08 -24.92 4.13
CA ILE A 248 -8.29 -24.06 2.96
C ILE A 248 -8.68 -24.95 1.78
N ALA A 249 -9.88 -24.76 1.23
CA ALA A 249 -10.38 -25.54 0.08
C ALA A 249 -9.90 -24.98 -1.25
N GLU A 250 -9.90 -23.65 -1.35
CA GLU A 250 -9.60 -22.94 -2.59
C GLU A 250 -9.15 -21.50 -2.32
N ASP A 251 -8.54 -20.89 -3.31
CA ASP A 251 -8.24 -19.47 -3.30
C ASP A 251 -8.81 -18.77 -4.54
N ALA A 252 -9.07 -17.47 -4.43
CA ALA A 252 -9.61 -16.66 -5.52
C ALA A 252 -9.07 -15.24 -5.47
N TYR A 253 -9.00 -14.60 -6.64
CA TYR A 253 -8.58 -13.21 -6.76
C TYR A 253 -9.24 -12.53 -7.95
N ASP A 254 -9.78 -11.34 -7.74
CA ASP A 254 -10.40 -10.52 -8.79
C ASP A 254 -9.41 -9.47 -9.29
N TRP A 255 -8.96 -9.61 -10.53
CA TRP A 255 -8.03 -8.69 -11.20
C TRP A 255 -8.72 -7.50 -11.87
N ALA A 256 -10.04 -7.38 -11.82
CA ALA A 256 -10.72 -6.20 -12.33
C ALA A 256 -10.19 -4.93 -11.63
N LEU A 257 -10.04 -3.85 -12.39
CA LEU A 257 -9.57 -2.57 -11.84
C LEU A 257 -10.57 -2.08 -10.77
N ASN A 258 -10.04 -1.57 -9.66
CA ASN A 258 -10.84 -0.98 -8.60
C ASN A 258 -11.37 0.43 -8.98
N ASP A 259 -11.99 0.53 -10.16
CA ASP A 259 -12.52 1.76 -10.73
C ASP A 259 -13.94 2.06 -10.22
N ALA A 260 -14.17 3.28 -9.79
CA ALA A 260 -15.49 3.76 -9.37
C ALA A 260 -16.45 3.96 -10.55
N GLY A 261 -15.94 4.05 -11.79
CA GLY A 261 -16.71 4.16 -13.01
C GLY A 261 -17.03 2.84 -13.71
N ALA A 262 -16.46 1.72 -13.27
CA ALA A 262 -16.70 0.40 -13.83
C ALA A 262 -17.94 -0.23 -13.18
N GLY A 263 -19.14 0.09 -13.69
CA GLY A 263 -20.37 -0.57 -13.23
C GLY A 263 -21.54 0.37 -12.94
N THR A 264 -21.95 1.14 -13.92
CA THR A 264 -23.35 1.61 -14.07
C THR A 264 -23.94 1.01 -15.33
#